data_871ce8639eda72241e9eb759a7645b18
#
_entry.id   871ce8639eda72241e9eb759a7645b18
#
_cell.length_a   1.000
_cell.length_b   1.000
_cell.length_c   1.000
_cell.angle_alpha   90.00
_cell.angle_beta   90.00
_cell.angle_gamma   90.00
#
_symmetry.space_group_name_H-M   'P 1'
#
loop_
_entity.id
_entity.type
_entity.pdbx_description
1 polymer ?
#
loop_
_entity_poly.entity_id
_entity_poly.type
_entity_poly.pdbx_seq_one_letter_code
_entity_poly.pdbx_strand_id
1 'polypeptide(L)'
;MFDENEIERIKILQEYQILDTLPEVTFDDITSLASTICNMPISLISLIDEDRQFFKSHHGIAINQTPIELSICKHAIESEEDAFEIIDLREDFRFKNNPLVTLDPKVITYFGIPLKSIRGVAFGTLCVISKEKTILNQQQKDALKVLSKQV
;
A
#
# COMPACT_ATOMS: atom_id res chain seq x y z
N MET A 1 9.74 21.52 2.58
CA MET A 1 8.36 22.04 2.75
C MET A 1 7.36 21.06 2.15
N PHE A 2 6.27 20.80 2.86
CA PHE A 2 5.23 19.92 2.37
C PHE A 2 4.25 20.71 1.50
N ASP A 3 3.74 20.09 0.43
CA ASP A 3 2.67 20.69 -0.36
C ASP A 3 1.32 20.55 0.38
N GLU A 4 0.27 21.14 -0.18
CA GLU A 4 -1.06 21.13 0.45
C GLU A 4 -1.60 19.71 0.65
N ASN A 5 -1.34 18.80 -0.29
CA ASN A 5 -1.79 17.41 -0.18
C ASN A 5 -1.05 16.67 0.92
N GLU A 6 0.24 16.92 1.08
CA GLU A 6 1.02 16.31 2.16
C GLU A 6 0.55 16.80 3.53
N ILE A 7 0.29 18.10 3.67
CA ILE A 7 -0.23 18.68 4.92
C ILE A 7 -1.58 18.08 5.27
N GLU A 8 -2.48 18.00 4.29
CA GLU A 8 -3.83 17.44 4.51
C GLU A 8 -3.76 15.95 4.85
N ARG A 9 -2.89 15.18 4.19
CA ARG A 9 -2.69 13.76 4.48
C ARG A 9 -2.26 13.55 5.93
N ILE A 10 -1.24 14.28 6.37
CA ILE A 10 -0.71 14.15 7.73
C ILE A 10 -1.78 14.53 8.75
N LYS A 11 -2.53 15.58 8.48
CA LYS A 11 -3.64 16.02 9.33
C LYS A 11 -4.72 14.95 9.46
N ILE A 12 -5.07 14.28 8.36
CA ILE A 12 -6.04 13.18 8.35
C ILE A 12 -5.55 12.03 9.23
N LEU A 13 -4.29 11.65 9.10
CA LEU A 13 -3.72 10.57 9.90
C LEU A 13 -3.73 10.92 11.40
N GLN A 14 -3.49 12.18 11.75
CA GLN A 14 -3.56 12.65 13.13
C GLN A 14 -5.00 12.63 13.66
N GLU A 15 -5.96 13.06 12.85
CA GLU A 15 -7.37 13.05 13.21
C GLU A 15 -7.90 11.65 13.48
N TYR A 16 -7.47 10.67 12.69
CA TYR A 16 -7.88 9.28 12.86
C TYR A 16 -7.14 8.60 14.02
N GLN A 17 -6.04 9.16 14.50
CA GLN A 17 -5.24 8.61 15.59
C GLN A 17 -4.87 7.14 15.35
N ILE A 18 -4.52 6.80 14.11
CA ILE A 18 -4.31 5.42 13.69
C ILE A 18 -2.83 5.01 13.64
N LEU A 19 -1.92 6.01 13.50
CA LEU A 19 -0.48 5.73 13.47
C LEU A 19 -0.01 5.17 14.82
N ASP A 20 0.91 4.21 14.77
CA ASP A 20 1.50 3.57 15.96
C ASP A 20 0.47 2.83 16.84
N THR A 21 -0.68 2.49 16.27
CA THR A 21 -1.68 1.70 16.97
C THR A 21 -1.40 0.20 16.80
N LEU A 22 -1.97 -0.59 17.70
CA LEU A 22 -1.84 -2.06 17.64
C LEU A 22 -2.62 -2.63 16.45
N PRO A 23 -2.21 -3.81 15.93
CA PRO A 23 -2.98 -4.49 14.92
C PRO A 23 -4.44 -4.71 15.35
N GLU A 24 -5.35 -4.65 14.39
CA GLU A 24 -6.78 -4.87 14.64
C GLU A 24 -7.29 -5.97 13.72
N VAL A 25 -8.10 -6.86 14.26
CA VAL A 25 -8.62 -8.04 13.55
C VAL A 25 -9.34 -7.65 12.26
N THR A 26 -10.14 -6.57 12.28
CA THR A 26 -10.87 -6.12 11.11
C THR A 26 -9.94 -5.80 9.94
N PHE A 27 -8.85 -5.09 10.19
CA PHE A 27 -7.89 -4.74 9.15
C PHE A 27 -7.07 -5.97 8.72
N ASP A 28 -6.72 -6.84 9.66
CA ASP A 28 -5.99 -8.06 9.36
C ASP A 28 -6.82 -9.03 8.52
N ASP A 29 -8.14 -9.07 8.73
CA ASP A 29 -9.05 -9.85 7.89
C ASP A 29 -9.06 -9.31 6.45
N ILE A 30 -9.02 -8.00 6.29
CA ILE A 30 -8.99 -7.37 4.96
C ILE A 30 -7.71 -7.74 4.21
N THR A 31 -6.54 -7.63 4.84
CA THR A 31 -5.28 -7.99 4.19
C THR A 31 -5.21 -9.48 3.89
N SER A 32 -5.70 -10.33 4.77
CA SER A 32 -5.76 -11.76 4.55
C SER A 32 -6.64 -12.11 3.34
N LEU A 33 -7.83 -11.51 3.25
CA LEU A 33 -8.71 -11.71 2.10
C LEU A 33 -8.12 -11.19 0.80
N ALA A 34 -7.49 -10.02 0.83
CA ALA A 34 -6.86 -9.45 -0.35
C ALA A 34 -5.77 -10.39 -0.89
N SER A 35 -4.94 -10.93 -0.02
CA SER A 35 -3.90 -11.90 -0.39
C SER A 35 -4.53 -13.15 -1.03
N THR A 36 -5.58 -13.67 -0.43
CA THR A 36 -6.25 -14.88 -0.92
C THR A 36 -6.92 -14.66 -2.27
N ILE A 37 -7.66 -13.56 -2.41
CA ILE A 37 -8.39 -13.24 -3.65
C ILE A 37 -7.41 -13.06 -4.81
N CYS A 38 -6.31 -12.37 -4.58
CA CYS A 38 -5.34 -12.06 -5.63
C CYS A 38 -4.28 -13.15 -5.81
N ASN A 39 -4.27 -14.14 -4.92
CA ASN A 39 -3.25 -15.20 -4.90
C ASN A 39 -1.84 -14.60 -4.91
N MET A 40 -1.65 -13.57 -4.10
CA MET A 40 -0.37 -12.88 -3.92
C MET A 40 0.02 -12.98 -2.43
N PRO A 41 1.28 -13.32 -2.12
CA PRO A 41 1.66 -13.69 -0.75
C PRO A 41 1.67 -12.54 0.24
N ILE A 42 1.79 -11.30 -0.22
CA ILE A 42 1.91 -10.13 0.64
C ILE A 42 0.74 -9.19 0.42
N SER A 43 0.13 -8.71 1.49
CA SER A 43 -0.89 -7.68 1.45
C SER A 43 -0.69 -6.72 2.62
N LEU A 44 -0.91 -5.44 2.37
CA LEU A 44 -0.65 -4.38 3.34
C LEU A 44 -1.77 -3.35 3.33
N ILE A 45 -2.12 -2.85 4.52
CA ILE A 45 -2.78 -1.56 4.68
C ILE A 45 -1.68 -0.62 5.14
N SER A 46 -1.28 0.26 4.24
CA SER A 46 -0.12 1.13 4.37
C SER A 46 -0.58 2.56 4.55
N LEU A 47 -0.06 3.23 5.57
CA LEU A 47 -0.35 4.64 5.85
C LEU A 47 0.92 5.45 5.59
N ILE A 48 0.80 6.53 4.85
CA ILE A 48 1.94 7.35 4.44
C ILE A 48 2.05 8.56 5.35
N ASP A 49 2.95 8.46 6.32
CA ASP A 49 3.26 9.51 7.27
C ASP A 49 4.28 10.50 6.68
N GLU A 50 4.78 11.39 7.49
CA GLU A 50 5.70 12.46 7.13
C GLU A 50 7.04 11.93 6.62
N ASP A 51 7.61 10.94 7.32
CA ASP A 51 8.94 10.40 7.03
C ASP A 51 8.99 8.88 6.93
N ARG A 52 7.84 8.21 7.02
CA ARG A 52 7.77 6.76 7.04
C ARG A 52 6.48 6.26 6.42
N GLN A 53 6.50 4.99 6.07
CA GLN A 53 5.35 4.21 5.70
C GLN A 53 5.03 3.27 6.87
N PHE A 54 3.87 3.43 7.49
CA PHE A 54 3.43 2.61 8.62
C PHE A 54 2.40 1.59 8.13
N PHE A 55 2.60 0.31 8.49
CA PHE A 55 1.67 -0.74 8.11
C PHE A 55 0.67 -0.98 9.24
N LYS A 56 -0.54 -0.46 9.08
CA LYS A 56 -1.63 -0.74 10.03
C LYS A 56 -1.99 -2.22 10.03
N SER A 57 -1.88 -2.88 8.88
CA SER A 57 -2.01 -4.32 8.76
C SER A 57 -1.00 -4.85 7.76
N HIS A 58 -0.41 -5.99 8.05
CA HIS A 58 0.50 -6.67 7.14
C HIS A 58 0.25 -8.18 7.16
N HIS A 59 0.29 -8.78 5.98
CA HIS A 59 0.13 -10.21 5.76
C HIS A 59 1.26 -10.69 4.88
N GLY A 60 1.92 -11.77 5.28
CA GLY A 60 3.01 -12.37 4.50
C GLY A 60 4.36 -11.69 4.66
N ILE A 61 4.46 -10.67 5.48
CA ILE A 61 5.71 -9.99 5.78
C ILE A 61 5.66 -9.48 7.23
N ALA A 62 6.78 -9.54 7.94
CA ALA A 62 6.83 -9.20 9.38
C ALA A 62 7.52 -7.85 9.62
N ILE A 63 7.17 -6.84 8.82
CA ILE A 63 7.71 -5.49 8.92
C ILE A 63 6.57 -4.55 9.31
N ASN A 64 6.79 -3.68 10.30
CA ASN A 64 5.76 -2.75 10.77
C ASN A 64 5.83 -1.38 10.09
N GLN A 65 6.98 -1.01 9.56
CA GLN A 65 7.17 0.28 8.89
C GLN A 65 8.42 0.26 8.03
N THR A 66 8.50 1.21 7.10
CA THR A 66 9.70 1.45 6.29
C THR A 66 9.94 2.96 6.22
N PRO A 67 11.20 3.39 5.95
CA PRO A 67 11.44 4.79 5.60
C PRO A 67 10.63 5.16 4.35
N ILE A 68 10.21 6.43 4.29
CA ILE A 68 9.36 6.89 3.18
C ILE A 68 10.08 6.79 1.82
N GLU A 69 11.40 6.92 1.80
CA GLU A 69 12.19 6.81 0.57
C GLU A 69 12.07 5.45 -0.10
N LEU A 70 11.73 4.41 0.67
CA LEU A 70 11.56 3.05 0.15
C LEU A 70 10.11 2.73 -0.18
N SER A 71 9.18 3.66 0.01
CA SER A 71 7.75 3.40 -0.14
C SER A 71 7.31 3.41 -1.60
N ILE A 72 6.84 2.27 -2.08
CA ILE A 72 6.15 2.16 -3.36
C ILE A 72 4.77 2.81 -3.24
N CYS A 73 4.12 2.66 -2.09
CA CYS A 73 2.79 3.21 -1.83
C CYS A 73 2.74 4.73 -1.88
N LYS A 74 3.86 5.42 -1.56
CA LYS A 74 3.94 6.87 -1.73
C LYS A 74 3.71 7.26 -3.18
N HIS A 75 4.32 6.54 -4.11
CA HIS A 75 4.11 6.77 -5.55
C HIS A 75 2.68 6.48 -5.96
N ALA A 76 2.06 5.46 -5.35
CA ALA A 76 0.67 5.11 -5.62
C ALA A 76 -0.28 6.26 -5.25
N ILE A 77 -0.11 6.89 -4.10
CA ILE A 77 -0.98 7.99 -3.67
C ILE A 77 -0.73 9.27 -4.46
N GLU A 78 0.45 9.44 -5.04
CA GLU A 78 0.80 10.60 -5.85
C GLU A 78 0.35 10.48 -7.30
N SER A 79 -0.04 9.28 -7.75
CA SER A 79 -0.40 9.02 -9.15
C SER A 79 -1.74 9.62 -9.58
N GLU A 80 -2.60 10.00 -8.64
CA GLU A 80 -3.95 10.52 -8.87
C GLU A 80 -4.88 9.52 -9.58
N GLU A 81 -4.46 8.28 -9.75
CA GLU A 81 -5.28 7.24 -10.34
C GLU A 81 -6.01 6.43 -9.26
N ASP A 82 -7.07 5.71 -9.67
CA ASP A 82 -7.84 4.87 -8.76
C ASP A 82 -7.09 3.61 -8.34
N ALA A 83 -6.10 3.21 -9.14
CA ALA A 83 -5.26 2.06 -8.84
C ALA A 83 -3.87 2.30 -9.41
N PHE A 84 -2.86 1.75 -8.75
CA PHE A 84 -1.47 1.83 -9.17
C PHE A 84 -0.94 0.41 -9.34
N GLU A 85 -0.55 0.07 -10.58
CA GLU A 85 -0.10 -1.28 -10.90
C GLU A 85 1.27 -1.25 -11.54
N ILE A 86 2.18 -2.07 -11.01
CA ILE A 86 3.48 -2.34 -11.65
C ILE A 86 3.65 -3.85 -11.70
N ILE A 87 3.67 -4.39 -12.91
CA ILE A 87 3.76 -5.83 -13.11
C ILE A 87 5.17 -6.34 -12.80
N ASP A 88 6.19 -5.57 -13.13
CA ASP A 88 7.57 -5.95 -12.83
C ASP A 88 8.37 -4.74 -12.30
N LEU A 89 8.56 -4.70 -10.99
CA LEU A 89 9.30 -3.63 -10.31
C LEU A 89 10.78 -3.59 -10.73
N ARG A 90 11.32 -4.70 -11.17
CA ARG A 90 12.73 -4.79 -11.62
C ARG A 90 12.97 -4.00 -12.91
N GLU A 91 11.92 -3.80 -13.70
CA GLU A 91 11.97 -3.05 -14.96
C GLU A 91 11.54 -1.60 -14.83
N ASP A 92 11.07 -1.19 -13.64
CA ASP A 92 10.64 0.18 -13.39
C ASP A 92 11.81 1.01 -12.87
N PHE A 93 12.14 2.10 -13.57
CA PHE A 93 13.32 2.91 -13.22
C PHE A 93 13.23 3.52 -11.82
N ARG A 94 12.02 3.68 -11.26
CA ARG A 94 11.81 4.24 -9.93
C ARG A 94 12.14 3.23 -8.83
N PHE A 95 11.99 1.93 -9.11
CA PHE A 95 12.04 0.89 -8.09
C PHE A 95 13.10 -0.18 -8.32
N LYS A 96 13.69 -0.26 -9.49
CA LYS A 96 14.63 -1.34 -9.81
C LYS A 96 15.81 -1.45 -8.85
N ASN A 97 16.21 -0.33 -8.22
CA ASN A 97 17.29 -0.29 -7.25
C ASN A 97 16.80 -0.25 -5.80
N ASN A 98 15.49 -0.33 -5.58
CA ASN A 98 14.92 -0.34 -4.24
C ASN A 98 15.33 -1.61 -3.51
N PRO A 99 15.83 -1.53 -2.26
CA PRO A 99 16.23 -2.71 -1.50
C PRO A 99 15.14 -3.77 -1.35
N LEU A 100 13.86 -3.38 -1.35
CA LEU A 100 12.74 -4.34 -1.31
C LEU A 100 12.66 -5.19 -2.57
N VAL A 101 13.23 -4.71 -3.68
CA VAL A 101 13.28 -5.41 -4.97
C VAL A 101 14.58 -6.18 -5.12
N THR A 102 15.71 -5.59 -4.78
CA THR A 102 17.04 -6.18 -5.00
C THR A 102 17.46 -7.14 -3.91
N LEU A 103 16.96 -6.95 -2.69
CA LEU A 103 17.27 -7.79 -1.54
C LEU A 103 15.99 -8.50 -1.06
N ASP A 104 16.11 -9.35 -0.06
CA ASP A 104 14.95 -9.99 0.53
C ASP A 104 13.96 -8.92 1.04
N PRO A 105 12.67 -9.01 0.72
CA PRO A 105 11.90 -10.14 0.15
C PRO A 105 11.91 -10.26 -1.39
N LYS A 106 12.56 -9.40 -2.14
CA LYS A 106 12.65 -9.42 -3.61
C LYS A 106 11.27 -9.35 -4.26
N VAL A 107 10.53 -8.32 -3.93
CA VAL A 107 9.18 -8.10 -4.48
C VAL A 107 9.25 -7.75 -5.96
N ILE A 108 8.30 -8.24 -6.74
CA ILE A 108 8.30 -8.08 -8.20
C ILE A 108 7.05 -7.39 -8.70
N THR A 109 5.86 -7.83 -8.29
CA THR A 109 4.60 -7.25 -8.73
C THR A 109 3.93 -6.50 -7.60
N TYR A 110 3.40 -5.32 -7.90
CA TYR A 110 2.67 -4.46 -6.96
C TYR A 110 1.35 -4.03 -7.57
N PHE A 111 0.27 -4.13 -6.79
CA PHE A 111 -1.02 -3.53 -7.13
C PHE A 111 -1.60 -2.89 -5.87
N GLY A 112 -1.90 -1.60 -5.93
CA GLY A 112 -2.41 -0.86 -4.79
C GLY A 112 -3.58 0.04 -5.13
N ILE A 113 -4.52 0.15 -4.20
CA ILE A 113 -5.67 1.04 -4.27
C ILE A 113 -5.46 2.15 -3.25
N PRO A 114 -5.34 3.42 -3.68
CA PRO A 114 -5.23 4.52 -2.73
C PRO A 114 -6.46 4.62 -1.83
N LEU A 115 -6.21 4.81 -0.54
CA LEU A 115 -7.24 5.05 0.46
C LEU A 115 -7.44 6.56 0.57
N LYS A 116 -8.67 7.01 0.33
CA LYS A 116 -8.98 8.45 0.27
C LYS A 116 -9.95 8.84 1.36
N SER A 117 -9.75 10.04 1.91
CA SER A 117 -10.71 10.67 2.81
C SER A 117 -11.96 11.10 2.05
N ILE A 118 -12.99 11.55 2.78
CA ILE A 118 -14.22 12.10 2.18
C ILE A 118 -13.90 13.24 1.20
N ARG A 119 -12.81 13.98 1.45
CA ARG A 119 -12.38 15.10 0.58
C ARG A 119 -11.54 14.65 -0.60
N GLY A 120 -11.32 13.34 -0.76
CA GLY A 120 -10.57 12.79 -1.87
C GLY A 120 -9.05 12.82 -1.71
N VAL A 121 -8.54 13.10 -0.51
CA VAL A 121 -7.11 13.11 -0.24
C VAL A 121 -6.62 11.70 0.10
N ALA A 122 -5.66 11.19 -0.66
CA ALA A 122 -5.07 9.87 -0.42
C ALA A 122 -4.12 9.92 0.77
N PHE A 123 -4.31 9.03 1.74
CA PHE A 123 -3.48 8.94 2.95
C PHE A 123 -2.77 7.59 3.11
N GLY A 124 -3.08 6.64 2.27
CA GLY A 124 -2.47 5.32 2.31
C GLY A 124 -2.97 4.44 1.18
N THR A 125 -2.68 3.16 1.26
CA THR A 125 -3.12 2.18 0.26
C THR A 125 -3.54 0.87 0.90
N LEU A 126 -4.44 0.16 0.21
CA LEU A 126 -4.57 -1.28 0.34
C LEU A 126 -3.83 -1.88 -0.85
N CYS A 127 -2.81 -2.68 -0.63
CA CYS A 127 -2.02 -3.25 -1.71
C CYS A 127 -1.77 -4.74 -1.56
N VAL A 128 -1.49 -5.38 -2.68
CA VAL A 128 -1.01 -6.76 -2.75
C VAL A 128 0.30 -6.78 -3.52
N ILE A 129 1.22 -7.64 -3.09
CA ILE A 129 2.57 -7.70 -3.61
C ILE A 129 2.96 -9.16 -3.80
N SER A 130 3.63 -9.45 -4.90
CA SER A 130 4.09 -10.80 -5.22
C SER A 130 5.61 -10.82 -5.43
N LYS A 131 6.19 -11.96 -5.13
CA LYS A 131 7.61 -12.26 -5.41
C LYS A 131 7.78 -12.91 -6.78
N GLU A 132 6.70 -13.06 -7.53
CA GLU A 132 6.67 -13.57 -8.88
C GLU A 132 5.88 -12.60 -9.76
N LYS A 133 6.22 -12.56 -11.05
CA LYS A 133 5.47 -11.74 -11.99
C LYS A 133 4.03 -12.24 -12.07
N THR A 134 3.09 -11.42 -11.66
CA THR A 134 1.68 -11.79 -11.52
C THR A 134 0.80 -10.77 -12.22
N ILE A 135 -0.19 -11.26 -12.98
CA ILE A 135 -1.16 -10.41 -13.66
C ILE A 135 -2.53 -10.68 -13.05
N LEU A 136 -3.13 -9.64 -12.45
CA LEU A 136 -4.47 -9.74 -11.87
C LEU A 136 -5.52 -9.59 -12.96
N ASN A 137 -6.61 -10.37 -12.84
CA ASN A 137 -7.77 -10.19 -13.72
C ASN A 137 -8.66 -9.06 -13.18
N GLN A 138 -9.67 -8.68 -13.98
CA GLN A 138 -10.54 -7.56 -13.61
C GLN A 138 -11.36 -7.87 -12.34
N GLN A 139 -11.79 -9.11 -12.16
CA GLN A 139 -12.56 -9.50 -10.97
C GLN A 139 -11.73 -9.32 -9.69
N GLN A 140 -10.45 -9.68 -9.74
CA GLN A 140 -9.54 -9.49 -8.60
C GLN A 140 -9.36 -8.01 -8.29
N LYS A 141 -9.15 -7.19 -9.31
CA LYS A 141 -8.99 -5.73 -9.17
C LYS A 141 -10.25 -5.09 -8.59
N ASP A 142 -11.42 -5.51 -9.07
CA ASP A 142 -12.70 -5.02 -8.57
C ASP A 142 -12.93 -5.41 -7.11
N ALA A 143 -12.56 -6.62 -6.74
CA ALA A 143 -12.68 -7.10 -5.37
C ALA A 143 -11.79 -6.28 -4.42
N LEU A 144 -10.58 -5.93 -4.84
CA LEU A 144 -9.71 -5.07 -4.05
C LEU A 144 -10.30 -3.68 -3.85
N LYS A 145 -10.94 -3.13 -4.88
CA LYS A 145 -11.62 -1.83 -4.76
C LYS A 145 -12.74 -1.88 -3.73
N VAL A 146 -13.51 -2.97 -3.70
CA VAL A 146 -14.56 -3.17 -2.70
C VAL A 146 -13.95 -3.27 -1.31
N LEU A 147 -12.90 -4.07 -1.14
CA LEU A 147 -12.23 -4.21 0.16
C LEU A 147 -11.64 -2.89 0.65
N SER A 148 -11.11 -2.07 -0.25
CA SER A 148 -10.51 -0.79 0.12
C SER A 148 -11.53 0.15 0.77
N LYS A 149 -12.80 0.03 0.42
CA LYS A 149 -13.88 0.83 1.00
C LYS A 149 -14.22 0.44 2.43
N GLN A 150 -13.76 -0.72 2.87
CA GLN A 150 -14.01 -1.23 4.22
C GLN A 150 -12.95 -0.78 5.23
N VAL A 151 -11.90 -0.15 4.76
CA VAL A 151 -10.80 0.32 5.61
C VAL A 151 -11.12 1.64 6.32
#